data_4197fde2e86051cc2bbe6259029d1521
#
_entry.id   4197fde2e86051cc2bbe6259029d1521
#
_cell.length_a   1.000
_cell.length_b   1.000
_cell.length_c   1.000
_cell.angle_alpha   90.00
_cell.angle_beta   90.00
_cell.angle_gamma   90.00
#
_symmetry.space_group_name_H-M   'P 1'
#
loop_
_entity.id
_entity.type
_entity.pdbx_description
1 polymer ?
#
loop_
_entity_poly.entity_id
_entity_poly.type
_entity_poly.pdbx_seq_one_letter_code
_entity_poly.pdbx_strand_id
1 'polypeptide(L)'
;MKQFANLHLHSTHSDGVYTPEELVRVAKNEGYRALALTDHDTVSGNLEIRTICEREGLEYIFGCEFSSPWRERRMNFHIVGFDFDPEYPEMKEYLAQRSFCEAEQTRILFERGLAEGLLHDIAWEDVLDYNRGVTWLCNNHVFNTMKAKGLATDLDYMNFFRTVYGKRRGEVKPPYEFLPIDKMLRLIRNAGGFTVLAHPHNQLGAVPELAEMGLSGIEVWHKLPTDEERLEALALAKKYNLFISGGSDHEGLCGGYYSTSEHPEESEFYVPECSCGTQEFFFREIKTRALSPDRDGVIEECINIEKGNI
;
A
#
# COMPACT_ATOMS: atom_id res chain seq x y z
N MET A 1 -14.97 -15.96 5.50
CA MET A 1 -15.68 -15.61 4.23
C MET A 1 -14.68 -15.63 3.08
N LYS A 2 -15.10 -16.02 1.86
CA LYS A 2 -14.19 -16.05 0.71
C LYS A 2 -13.91 -14.63 0.22
N GLN A 3 -12.64 -14.25 0.13
CA GLN A 3 -12.23 -12.96 -0.42
C GLN A 3 -12.32 -12.99 -1.94
N PHE A 4 -12.74 -11.87 -2.51
CA PHE A 4 -12.91 -11.71 -3.95
C PHE A 4 -11.78 -10.83 -4.54
N ALA A 5 -11.44 -9.75 -3.87
CA ALA A 5 -10.45 -8.79 -4.34
C ALA A 5 -9.33 -8.58 -3.31
N ASN A 6 -8.11 -8.33 -3.80
CA ASN A 6 -7.03 -7.77 -3.00
C ASN A 6 -6.82 -6.32 -3.45
N LEU A 7 -7.22 -5.38 -2.61
CA LEU A 7 -7.24 -3.95 -2.95
C LEU A 7 -6.11 -3.16 -2.29
N HIS A 8 -5.10 -3.85 -1.76
CA HIS A 8 -3.92 -3.22 -1.17
C HIS A 8 -2.69 -4.09 -1.44
N LEU A 9 -1.90 -3.69 -2.44
CA LEU A 9 -0.72 -4.41 -2.94
C LEU A 9 0.37 -3.43 -3.33
N HIS A 10 1.62 -3.82 -3.07
CA HIS A 10 2.83 -3.10 -3.48
C HIS A 10 3.65 -3.91 -4.47
N SER A 11 4.24 -3.23 -5.44
CA SER A 11 5.09 -3.83 -6.47
C SER A 11 6.51 -3.28 -6.44
N THR A 12 7.33 -3.76 -7.37
CA THR A 12 8.66 -3.18 -7.64
C THR A 12 8.63 -1.74 -8.15
N HIS A 13 7.48 -1.11 -8.25
CA HIS A 13 7.34 0.33 -8.50
C HIS A 13 7.37 1.17 -7.23
N SER A 14 7.25 0.54 -6.04
CA SER A 14 7.50 1.14 -4.74
C SER A 14 8.39 0.22 -3.88
N ASP A 15 7.95 -0.25 -2.77
CA ASP A 15 8.74 -1.06 -1.83
C ASP A 15 8.41 -2.56 -1.88
N GLY A 16 7.52 -2.98 -2.75
CA GLY A 16 7.26 -4.38 -3.02
C GLY A 16 8.41 -5.09 -3.74
N VAL A 17 8.49 -6.40 -3.60
CA VAL A 17 9.53 -7.23 -4.26
C VAL A 17 9.04 -7.92 -5.52
N TYR A 18 7.75 -7.98 -5.75
CA TYR A 18 7.17 -8.59 -6.94
C TYR A 18 6.89 -7.56 -8.04
N THR A 19 7.19 -7.96 -9.26
CA THR A 19 6.76 -7.23 -10.45
C THR A 19 5.23 -7.28 -10.57
N PRO A 20 4.59 -6.35 -11.32
CA PRO A 20 3.16 -6.43 -11.62
C PRO A 20 2.72 -7.79 -12.21
N GLU A 21 3.54 -8.42 -13.05
CA GLU A 21 3.28 -9.75 -13.62
C GLU A 21 3.23 -10.84 -12.53
N GLU A 22 4.20 -10.82 -11.61
CA GLU A 22 4.27 -11.78 -10.50
C GLU A 22 3.09 -11.59 -9.54
N LEU A 23 2.72 -10.35 -9.21
CA LEU A 23 1.57 -10.05 -8.35
C LEU A 23 0.26 -10.61 -8.93
N VAL A 24 0.02 -10.41 -10.23
CA VAL A 24 -1.19 -10.95 -10.87
C VAL A 24 -1.17 -12.47 -10.87
N ARG A 25 -0.02 -13.10 -11.15
CA ARG A 25 0.13 -14.56 -11.11
C ARG A 25 -0.17 -15.12 -9.73
N VAL A 26 0.40 -14.51 -8.68
CA VAL A 26 0.20 -14.95 -7.29
C VAL A 26 -1.25 -14.74 -6.87
N ALA A 27 -1.82 -13.56 -7.10
CA ALA A 27 -3.21 -13.26 -6.78
C ALA A 27 -4.20 -14.25 -7.43
N LYS A 28 -3.94 -14.59 -8.69
CA LYS A 28 -4.76 -15.58 -9.41
C LYS A 28 -4.66 -16.97 -8.79
N ASN A 29 -3.47 -17.39 -8.38
CA ASN A 29 -3.24 -18.67 -7.71
C ASN A 29 -3.92 -18.72 -6.35
N GLU A 30 -3.93 -17.65 -5.58
CA GLU A 30 -4.65 -17.50 -4.31
C GLU A 30 -6.18 -17.41 -4.50
N GLY A 31 -6.65 -17.26 -5.73
CA GLY A 31 -8.07 -17.28 -6.08
C GLY A 31 -8.76 -15.93 -6.07
N TYR A 32 -8.01 -14.83 -5.98
CA TYR A 32 -8.57 -13.49 -6.18
C TYR A 32 -9.09 -13.29 -7.61
N ARG A 33 -10.11 -12.46 -7.75
CA ARG A 33 -10.79 -12.12 -9.00
C ARG A 33 -10.62 -10.65 -9.39
N ALA A 34 -10.17 -9.84 -8.45
CA ALA A 34 -9.94 -8.43 -8.67
C ALA A 34 -8.73 -7.95 -7.86
N LEU A 35 -8.03 -6.93 -8.38
CA LEU A 35 -6.86 -6.33 -7.76
C LEU A 35 -6.93 -4.80 -7.80
N ALA A 36 -6.21 -4.17 -6.86
CA ALA A 36 -5.71 -2.81 -7.00
C ALA A 36 -4.22 -2.80 -6.66
N LEU A 37 -3.43 -2.16 -7.50
CA LEU A 37 -2.06 -1.80 -7.16
C LEU A 37 -2.08 -0.45 -6.46
N THR A 38 -1.49 -0.40 -5.27
CA THR A 38 -1.51 0.76 -4.39
C THR A 38 -0.11 1.17 -3.95
N ASP A 39 0.84 1.11 -4.87
CA ASP A 39 2.22 1.52 -4.64
C ASP A 39 2.30 2.87 -3.94
N HIS A 40 3.27 3.04 -3.02
CA HIS A 40 3.44 4.25 -2.23
C HIS A 40 3.74 5.48 -3.09
N ASP A 41 2.88 6.49 -2.99
CA ASP A 41 3.03 7.82 -3.61
C ASP A 41 3.41 7.80 -5.10
N THR A 42 3.11 6.70 -5.82
CA THR A 42 3.38 6.54 -7.26
C THR A 42 2.29 5.74 -7.96
N VAL A 43 2.15 5.97 -9.25
CA VAL A 43 1.22 5.25 -10.12
C VAL A 43 1.90 4.62 -11.32
N SER A 44 3.25 4.56 -11.31
CA SER A 44 4.02 4.12 -12.46
C SER A 44 3.75 2.67 -12.89
N GLY A 45 3.36 1.78 -11.95
CA GLY A 45 3.01 0.38 -12.23
C GLY A 45 1.56 0.15 -12.68
N ASN A 46 0.69 1.14 -12.50
CA ASN A 46 -0.76 0.95 -12.66
C ASN A 46 -1.21 0.56 -14.08
N LEU A 47 -0.60 1.15 -15.11
CA LEU A 47 -0.94 0.83 -16.51
C LEU A 47 -0.51 -0.59 -16.88
N GLU A 48 0.67 -0.99 -16.41
CA GLU A 48 1.21 -2.33 -16.63
C GLU A 48 0.30 -3.39 -15.99
N ILE A 49 0.06 -3.30 -14.69
CA ILE A 49 -0.74 -4.31 -13.97
C ILE A 49 -2.19 -4.37 -14.49
N ARG A 50 -2.78 -3.24 -14.87
CA ARG A 50 -4.11 -3.21 -15.48
C ARG A 50 -4.16 -4.03 -16.77
N THR A 51 -3.17 -3.85 -17.64
CA THR A 51 -3.05 -4.59 -18.91
C THR A 51 -2.91 -6.09 -18.64
N ILE A 52 -2.12 -6.46 -17.62
CA ILE A 52 -1.93 -7.86 -17.24
C ILE A 52 -3.22 -8.44 -16.67
N CYS A 53 -3.91 -7.72 -15.77
CA CYS A 53 -5.21 -8.15 -15.21
C CYS A 53 -6.25 -8.40 -16.34
N GLU A 54 -6.35 -7.48 -17.31
CA GLU A 54 -7.24 -7.63 -18.46
C GLU A 54 -6.91 -8.91 -19.26
N ARG A 55 -5.63 -9.18 -19.54
CA ARG A 55 -5.17 -10.39 -20.20
C ARG A 55 -5.50 -11.66 -19.42
N GLU A 56 -5.33 -11.63 -18.11
CA GLU A 56 -5.50 -12.77 -17.23
C GLU A 56 -6.96 -12.96 -16.73
N GLY A 57 -7.87 -12.06 -17.10
CA GLY A 57 -9.29 -12.13 -16.77
C GLY A 57 -9.61 -11.74 -15.32
N LEU A 58 -8.79 -10.87 -14.72
CA LEU A 58 -9.05 -10.25 -13.42
C LEU A 58 -9.62 -8.85 -13.61
N GLU A 59 -10.50 -8.45 -12.70
CA GLU A 59 -10.94 -7.06 -12.61
C GLU A 59 -9.84 -6.21 -11.95
N TYR A 60 -9.79 -4.93 -12.32
CA TYR A 60 -8.80 -4.01 -11.80
C TYR A 60 -9.45 -2.70 -11.34
N ILE A 61 -8.95 -2.15 -10.23
CA ILE A 61 -9.23 -0.78 -9.77
C ILE A 61 -7.91 -0.03 -9.70
N PHE A 62 -7.85 1.14 -10.30
CA PHE A 62 -6.71 2.04 -10.21
C PHE A 62 -6.53 2.53 -8.78
N GLY A 63 -5.31 2.48 -8.24
CA GLY A 63 -5.04 2.87 -6.86
C GLY A 63 -3.64 3.43 -6.63
N CYS A 64 -3.48 4.07 -5.48
CA CYS A 64 -2.20 4.52 -4.93
C CYS A 64 -2.36 4.69 -3.43
N GLU A 65 -1.37 4.30 -2.64
CA GLU A 65 -1.33 4.56 -1.22
C GLU A 65 -0.51 5.82 -0.94
N PHE A 66 -1.13 6.78 -0.26
CA PHE A 66 -0.54 8.08 0.07
C PHE A 66 -0.20 8.17 1.56
N SER A 67 1.03 8.52 1.88
CA SER A 67 1.42 8.88 3.24
C SER A 67 0.97 10.31 3.56
N SER A 68 0.26 10.49 4.68
CA SER A 68 -0.30 11.79 5.04
C SER A 68 -0.31 12.06 6.55
N PRO A 69 0.44 13.07 7.03
CA PRO A 69 0.49 13.41 8.44
C PRO A 69 -0.73 14.21 8.90
N TRP A 70 -1.16 13.91 10.13
CA TRP A 70 -2.01 14.80 10.91
C TRP A 70 -1.18 15.38 12.05
N ARG A 71 -0.59 16.55 11.81
CA ARG A 71 0.44 17.14 12.69
C ARG A 71 -0.08 17.46 14.08
N GLU A 72 -1.31 17.97 14.17
CA GLU A 72 -1.95 18.37 15.43
C GLU A 72 -2.15 17.18 16.36
N ARG A 73 -2.39 15.99 15.79
CA ARG A 73 -2.53 14.74 16.53
C ARG A 73 -1.23 13.93 16.63
N ARG A 74 -0.16 14.38 15.97
CA ARG A 74 1.13 13.65 15.86
C ARG A 74 0.94 12.23 15.32
N MET A 75 0.01 12.07 14.38
CA MET A 75 -0.28 10.82 13.71
C MET A 75 0.15 10.90 12.25
N ASN A 76 0.49 9.76 11.70
CA ASN A 76 0.69 9.59 10.26
C ASN A 76 -0.30 8.55 9.78
N PHE A 77 -1.00 8.85 8.69
CA PHE A 77 -1.98 7.98 8.09
C PHE A 77 -1.51 7.54 6.72
N HIS A 78 -1.92 6.36 6.33
CA HIS A 78 -1.89 5.92 4.94
C HIS A 78 -3.32 5.97 4.40
N ILE A 79 -3.46 6.59 3.25
CA ILE A 79 -4.74 6.75 2.56
C ILE A 79 -4.63 6.11 1.19
N VAL A 80 -5.37 5.05 0.97
CA VAL A 80 -5.52 4.52 -0.39
C VAL A 80 -6.51 5.40 -1.14
N GLY A 81 -6.01 6.00 -2.22
CA GLY A 81 -6.84 6.67 -3.21
C GLY A 81 -7.20 5.71 -4.33
N PHE A 82 -8.49 5.58 -4.65
CA PHE A 82 -8.95 4.76 -5.76
C PHE A 82 -9.55 5.62 -6.88
N ASP A 83 -9.38 5.17 -8.13
CA ASP A 83 -10.02 5.69 -9.35
C ASP A 83 -9.94 7.22 -9.49
N PHE A 84 -8.86 7.84 -9.05
CA PHE A 84 -8.57 9.25 -9.29
C PHE A 84 -7.88 9.43 -10.65
N ASP A 85 -7.97 10.63 -11.21
CA ASP A 85 -7.25 11.01 -12.41
C ASP A 85 -5.80 11.41 -12.06
N PRO A 86 -4.78 10.60 -12.43
CA PRO A 86 -3.38 10.94 -12.16
C PRO A 86 -2.88 12.13 -12.99
N GLU A 87 -3.60 12.52 -14.06
CA GLU A 87 -3.28 13.68 -14.88
C GLU A 87 -3.94 14.98 -14.37
N TYR A 88 -4.80 14.90 -13.32
CA TYR A 88 -5.29 16.09 -12.64
C TYR A 88 -4.09 16.93 -12.17
N PRO A 89 -3.99 18.24 -12.53
CA PRO A 89 -2.74 19.00 -12.41
C PRO A 89 -2.07 18.94 -11.06
N GLU A 90 -2.80 19.16 -9.97
CA GLU A 90 -2.25 19.16 -8.62
C GLU A 90 -1.86 17.75 -8.16
N MET A 91 -2.56 16.71 -8.61
CA MET A 91 -2.20 15.32 -8.32
C MET A 91 -0.93 14.92 -9.04
N LYS A 92 -0.81 15.25 -10.32
CA LYS A 92 0.39 15.00 -11.13
C LYS A 92 1.61 15.66 -10.54
N GLU A 93 1.48 16.93 -10.12
CA GLU A 93 2.55 17.66 -9.47
C GLU A 93 2.94 16.99 -8.14
N TYR A 94 1.97 16.62 -7.32
CA TYR A 94 2.21 15.95 -6.03
C TYR A 94 2.96 14.62 -6.22
N LEU A 95 2.49 13.74 -7.11
CA LEU A 95 3.14 12.46 -7.39
C LEU A 95 4.59 12.64 -7.88
N ALA A 96 4.83 13.63 -8.76
CA ALA A 96 6.18 13.95 -9.22
C ALA A 96 7.09 14.43 -8.07
N GLN A 97 6.58 15.29 -7.18
CA GLN A 97 7.30 15.76 -6.01
C GLN A 97 7.63 14.62 -5.05
N ARG A 98 6.67 13.70 -4.80
CA ARG A 98 6.90 12.56 -3.90
C ARG A 98 7.93 11.57 -4.45
N SER A 99 7.81 11.22 -5.74
CA SER A 99 8.79 10.36 -6.41
C SER A 99 10.20 10.98 -6.37
N PHE A 100 10.31 12.28 -6.63
CA PHE A 100 11.58 13.00 -6.52
C PHE A 100 12.14 12.98 -5.09
N CYS A 101 11.31 13.25 -4.09
CA CYS A 101 11.72 13.25 -2.68
C CYS A 101 12.27 11.90 -2.24
N GLU A 102 11.58 10.80 -2.57
CA GLU A 102 12.00 9.46 -2.17
C GLU A 102 13.30 9.06 -2.86
N ALA A 103 13.38 9.27 -4.17
CA ALA A 103 14.58 8.96 -4.94
C ALA A 103 15.80 9.77 -4.48
N GLU A 104 15.62 11.08 -4.22
CA GLU A 104 16.70 11.94 -3.74
C GLU A 104 17.16 11.59 -2.32
N GLN A 105 16.23 11.32 -1.41
CA GLN A 105 16.56 10.87 -0.05
C GLN A 105 17.33 9.56 -0.08
N THR A 106 16.87 8.63 -0.92
CA THR A 106 17.52 7.32 -1.12
C THR A 106 18.93 7.49 -1.70
N ARG A 107 19.10 8.37 -2.70
CA ARG A 107 20.40 8.66 -3.30
C ARG A 107 21.39 9.23 -2.26
N ILE A 108 20.95 10.20 -1.46
CA ILE A 108 21.80 10.81 -0.41
C ILE A 108 22.25 9.74 0.60
N LEU A 109 21.36 8.87 1.04
CA LEU A 109 21.68 7.79 1.98
C LEU A 109 22.61 6.75 1.37
N PHE A 110 22.40 6.41 0.10
CA PHE A 110 23.28 5.55 -0.69
C PHE A 110 24.71 6.12 -0.78
N GLU A 111 24.86 7.39 -1.16
CA GLU A 111 26.16 8.07 -1.26
C GLU A 111 26.89 8.12 0.10
N ARG A 112 26.14 8.37 1.18
CA ARG A 112 26.68 8.27 2.55
C ARG A 112 27.17 6.86 2.88
N GLY A 113 26.38 5.84 2.51
CA GLY A 113 26.75 4.44 2.70
C GLY A 113 28.05 4.07 1.99
N LEU A 114 28.28 4.58 0.77
CA LEU A 114 29.54 4.43 0.04
C LEU A 114 30.69 5.16 0.75
N ALA A 115 30.48 6.40 1.15
CA ALA A 115 31.52 7.21 1.80
C ALA A 115 31.96 6.65 3.17
N GLU A 116 31.06 5.96 3.86
CA GLU A 116 31.31 5.31 5.14
C GLU A 116 31.83 3.86 5.01
N GLY A 117 31.94 3.35 3.78
CA GLY A 117 32.37 1.98 3.53
C GLY A 117 31.34 0.90 3.93
N LEU A 118 30.08 1.27 3.98
CA LEU A 118 28.96 0.34 4.24
C LEU A 118 28.45 -0.32 2.95
N LEU A 119 28.66 0.35 1.80
CA LEU A 119 28.36 -0.14 0.47
C LEU A 119 29.63 -0.19 -0.37
N HIS A 120 29.78 -1.24 -1.18
CA HIS A 120 30.95 -1.48 -2.03
C HIS A 120 30.51 -2.01 -3.39
N ASP A 121 31.31 -1.77 -4.41
CA ASP A 121 31.18 -2.36 -5.76
C ASP A 121 29.84 -2.10 -6.46
N ILE A 122 29.16 -1.03 -6.07
CA ILE A 122 27.89 -0.56 -6.64
C ILE A 122 27.93 0.95 -6.87
N ALA A 123 27.42 1.41 -8.00
CA ALA A 123 27.23 2.82 -8.33
C ALA A 123 25.73 3.18 -8.38
N TRP A 124 25.41 4.48 -8.26
CA TRP A 124 24.02 4.92 -8.39
C TRP A 124 23.45 4.62 -9.78
N GLU A 125 24.28 4.66 -10.81
CA GLU A 125 23.95 4.29 -12.18
C GLU A 125 23.48 2.84 -12.28
N ASP A 126 24.05 1.92 -11.50
CA ASP A 126 23.59 0.53 -11.45
C ASP A 126 22.16 0.45 -10.93
N VAL A 127 21.82 1.27 -9.90
CA VAL A 127 20.47 1.34 -9.34
C VAL A 127 19.48 1.86 -10.37
N LEU A 128 19.84 2.93 -11.09
CA LEU A 128 19.00 3.49 -12.15
C LEU A 128 18.79 2.52 -13.31
N ASP A 129 19.85 1.83 -13.72
CA ASP A 129 19.79 0.87 -14.84
C ASP A 129 18.97 -0.37 -14.52
N TYR A 130 19.08 -0.88 -13.29
CA TYR A 130 18.32 -2.05 -12.86
C TYR A 130 16.82 -1.74 -12.71
N ASN A 131 16.48 -0.53 -12.23
CA ASN A 131 15.11 -0.12 -11.94
C ASN A 131 14.53 0.82 -13.01
N ARG A 132 14.80 0.57 -14.30
CA ARG A 132 14.31 1.43 -15.40
C ARG A 132 12.79 1.52 -15.40
N GLY A 133 12.27 2.73 -15.47
CA GLY A 133 10.83 3.00 -15.47
C GLY A 133 10.22 3.22 -14.09
N VAL A 134 10.96 2.91 -13.02
CA VAL A 134 10.55 3.23 -11.65
C VAL A 134 10.90 4.68 -11.35
N THR A 135 9.93 5.45 -10.87
CA THR A 135 10.13 6.87 -10.53
C THR A 135 10.28 7.09 -9.02
N TRP A 136 9.72 6.22 -8.21
CA TRP A 136 9.76 6.27 -6.74
C TRP A 136 10.81 5.27 -6.22
N LEU A 137 12.08 5.68 -6.23
CA LEU A 137 13.21 4.80 -5.84
C LEU A 137 13.44 4.86 -4.32
N CYS A 138 13.30 3.73 -3.65
CA CYS A 138 13.54 3.56 -2.21
C CYS A 138 14.71 2.61 -1.93
N ASN A 139 14.96 2.36 -0.65
CA ASN A 139 16.01 1.43 -0.19
C ASN A 139 15.90 0.02 -0.77
N ASN A 140 14.68 -0.48 -1.02
CA ASN A 140 14.48 -1.82 -1.59
C ASN A 140 15.05 -1.91 -3.01
N HIS A 141 14.95 -0.85 -3.80
CA HIS A 141 15.52 -0.79 -5.15
C HIS A 141 17.07 -0.88 -5.13
N VAL A 142 17.71 -0.19 -4.17
CA VAL A 142 19.16 -0.31 -3.97
C VAL A 142 19.52 -1.74 -3.57
N PHE A 143 18.79 -2.32 -2.61
CA PHE A 143 19.07 -3.67 -2.13
C PHE A 143 18.86 -4.72 -3.22
N ASN A 144 17.79 -4.63 -4.00
CA ASN A 144 17.52 -5.54 -5.11
C ASN A 144 18.60 -5.43 -6.20
N THR A 145 19.11 -4.22 -6.45
CA THR A 145 20.27 -4.03 -7.35
C THR A 145 21.52 -4.72 -6.81
N MET A 146 21.79 -4.60 -5.50
CA MET A 146 22.89 -5.32 -4.86
C MET A 146 22.76 -6.84 -5.01
N LYS A 147 21.55 -7.38 -4.80
CA LYS A 147 21.26 -8.80 -5.01
C LYS A 147 21.52 -9.22 -6.47
N ALA A 148 21.03 -8.47 -7.42
CA ALA A 148 21.21 -8.74 -8.85
C ALA A 148 22.70 -8.73 -9.26
N LYS A 149 23.53 -7.93 -8.60
CA LYS A 149 24.99 -7.90 -8.78
C LYS A 149 25.73 -8.97 -7.98
N GLY A 150 25.05 -9.78 -7.18
CA GLY A 150 25.65 -10.79 -6.30
C GLY A 150 26.41 -10.22 -5.10
N LEU A 151 26.11 -8.97 -4.71
CA LEU A 151 26.73 -8.26 -3.58
C LEU A 151 25.97 -8.49 -2.25
N ALA A 152 24.75 -9.03 -2.30
CA ALA A 152 23.91 -9.29 -1.13
C ALA A 152 22.99 -10.50 -1.37
N THR A 153 22.52 -11.09 -0.29
CA THR A 153 21.46 -12.09 -0.25
C THR A 153 20.29 -11.58 0.60
N ASP A 154 19.15 -12.25 0.58
CA ASP A 154 17.98 -11.84 1.37
C ASP A 154 18.29 -11.76 2.87
N LEU A 155 19.23 -12.56 3.38
CA LEU A 155 19.66 -12.53 4.78
C LEU A 155 20.36 -11.22 5.18
N ASP A 156 20.87 -10.45 4.22
CA ASP A 156 21.60 -9.21 4.46
C ASP A 156 20.67 -7.99 4.57
N TYR A 157 19.38 -8.12 4.19
CA TYR A 157 18.46 -6.98 4.10
C TYR A 157 18.33 -6.20 5.40
N MET A 158 18.11 -6.87 6.52
CA MET A 158 17.92 -6.18 7.81
C MET A 158 19.17 -5.45 8.28
N ASN A 159 20.37 -6.00 8.00
CA ASN A 159 21.62 -5.31 8.29
C ASN A 159 21.78 -4.08 7.40
N PHE A 160 21.59 -4.23 6.09
CA PHE A 160 21.60 -3.13 5.13
C PHE A 160 20.64 -2.03 5.52
N PHE A 161 19.36 -2.36 5.78
CA PHE A 161 18.36 -1.38 6.18
C PHE A 161 18.78 -0.61 7.44
N ARG A 162 19.20 -1.30 8.49
CA ARG A 162 19.59 -0.70 9.78
C ARG A 162 20.82 0.20 9.67
N THR A 163 21.78 -0.17 8.85
CA THR A 163 23.07 0.52 8.77
C THR A 163 23.07 1.67 7.77
N VAL A 164 22.40 1.50 6.63
CA VAL A 164 22.40 2.49 5.54
C VAL A 164 21.21 3.44 5.62
N TYR A 165 20.00 2.92 5.92
CA TYR A 165 18.77 3.71 5.83
C TYR A 165 18.15 3.98 7.20
N GLY A 166 17.51 3.07 7.81
CA GLY A 166 16.90 3.08 9.15
C GLY A 166 16.67 4.47 9.76
N LYS A 167 17.28 4.70 10.91
CA LYS A 167 17.19 6.00 11.61
C LYS A 167 17.79 7.16 10.84
N ARG A 168 18.71 6.92 9.91
CA ARG A 168 19.37 7.94 9.10
C ARG A 168 18.44 8.63 8.13
N ARG A 169 17.34 7.95 7.72
CA ARG A 169 16.30 8.55 6.88
C ARG A 169 15.74 9.83 7.49
N GLY A 170 15.56 9.87 8.79
CA GLY A 170 15.09 11.06 9.51
C GLY A 170 16.09 12.24 9.54
N GLU A 171 17.36 12.01 9.21
CA GLU A 171 18.40 13.06 9.13
C GLU A 171 18.39 13.77 7.77
N VAL A 172 17.81 13.17 6.75
CA VAL A 172 17.70 13.72 5.39
C VAL A 172 16.30 14.30 5.22
N LYS A 173 16.21 15.63 5.26
CA LYS A 173 14.93 16.32 5.03
C LYS A 173 14.57 16.28 3.55
N PRO A 174 13.39 15.78 3.18
CA PRO A 174 12.93 15.85 1.80
C PRO A 174 12.66 17.32 1.42
N PRO A 175 12.88 17.71 0.15
CA PRO A 175 12.66 19.09 -0.31
C PRO A 175 11.18 19.50 -0.30
N TYR A 176 10.27 18.52 -0.39
CA TYR A 176 8.83 18.75 -0.31
C TYR A 176 8.24 17.95 0.85
N GLU A 177 7.37 18.59 1.62
CA GLU A 177 6.69 17.92 2.73
C GLU A 177 5.49 17.10 2.24
N PHE A 178 5.10 16.07 3.01
CA PHE A 178 3.84 15.38 2.79
C PHE A 178 2.66 16.34 2.99
N LEU A 179 1.62 16.19 2.17
CA LEU A 179 0.38 16.92 2.37
C LEU A 179 -0.29 16.49 3.68
N PRO A 180 -0.76 17.45 4.50
CA PRO A 180 -1.62 17.15 5.65
C PRO A 180 -2.88 16.38 5.23
N ILE A 181 -3.41 15.58 6.15
CA ILE A 181 -4.50 14.64 5.88
C ILE A 181 -5.73 15.31 5.25
N ASP A 182 -6.15 16.47 5.71
CA ASP A 182 -7.28 17.21 5.16
C ASP A 182 -7.08 17.63 3.70
N LYS A 183 -5.84 17.98 3.36
CA LYS A 183 -5.47 18.36 1.99
C LYS A 183 -5.35 17.13 1.09
N MET A 184 -4.82 16.02 1.61
CA MET A 184 -4.71 14.78 0.85
C MET A 184 -6.09 14.22 0.49
N LEU A 185 -7.00 14.12 1.47
CA LEU A 185 -8.37 13.68 1.22
C LEU A 185 -9.07 14.55 0.16
N ARG A 186 -8.82 15.86 0.19
CA ARG A 186 -9.36 16.80 -0.78
C ARG A 186 -8.74 16.65 -2.16
N LEU A 187 -7.41 16.47 -2.24
CA LEU A 187 -6.70 16.30 -3.51
C LEU A 187 -7.21 15.08 -4.26
N ILE A 188 -7.30 13.91 -3.59
CA ILE A 188 -7.79 12.68 -4.20
C ILE A 188 -9.22 12.88 -4.73
N ARG A 189 -10.12 13.51 -3.95
CA ARG A 189 -11.49 13.76 -4.37
C ARG A 189 -11.58 14.76 -5.52
N ASN A 190 -10.77 15.82 -5.51
CA ASN A 190 -10.73 16.80 -6.60
C ASN A 190 -10.26 16.17 -7.91
N ALA A 191 -9.35 15.18 -7.82
CA ALA A 191 -8.95 14.36 -8.94
C ALA A 191 -10.00 13.29 -9.34
N GLY A 192 -11.20 13.34 -8.78
CA GLY A 192 -12.32 12.45 -9.12
C GLY A 192 -12.29 11.09 -8.43
N GLY A 193 -11.31 10.85 -7.56
CA GLY A 193 -11.18 9.61 -6.80
C GLY A 193 -11.96 9.57 -5.48
N PHE A 194 -11.83 8.49 -4.76
CA PHE A 194 -12.31 8.34 -3.40
C PHE A 194 -11.24 7.77 -2.47
N THR A 195 -11.38 8.02 -1.18
CA THR A 195 -10.35 7.82 -0.18
C THR A 195 -10.71 6.69 0.78
N VAL A 196 -9.76 5.83 1.10
CA VAL A 196 -9.92 4.74 2.06
C VAL A 196 -8.79 4.83 3.08
N LEU A 197 -9.12 4.80 4.36
CA LEU A 197 -8.14 4.70 5.44
C LEU A 197 -7.53 3.29 5.42
N ALA A 198 -6.25 3.20 5.12
CA ALA A 198 -5.50 1.95 5.05
C ALA A 198 -5.15 1.44 6.45
N HIS A 199 -5.14 0.11 6.62
CA HIS A 199 -4.69 -0.61 7.84
C HIS A 199 -4.87 0.17 9.15
N PRO A 200 -6.09 0.55 9.56
CA PRO A 200 -6.36 1.54 10.61
C PRO A 200 -6.06 1.04 12.03
N HIS A 201 -5.14 0.10 12.19
CA HIS A 201 -4.69 -0.42 13.48
C HIS A 201 -4.28 0.73 14.41
N ASN A 202 -4.85 0.79 15.62
CA ASN A 202 -4.67 1.88 16.59
C ASN A 202 -5.09 3.29 16.12
N GLN A 203 -5.78 3.42 14.98
CA GLN A 203 -6.14 4.71 14.39
C GLN A 203 -7.67 4.92 14.27
N LEU A 204 -8.48 3.93 14.64
CA LEU A 204 -9.94 3.96 14.49
C LEU A 204 -10.60 5.15 15.21
N GLY A 205 -10.04 5.59 16.32
CA GLY A 205 -10.52 6.78 17.03
C GLY A 205 -10.46 8.09 16.23
N ALA A 206 -9.74 8.13 15.11
CA ALA A 206 -9.69 9.29 14.23
C ALA A 206 -10.78 9.27 13.13
N VAL A 207 -11.41 8.13 12.89
CA VAL A 207 -12.40 7.95 11.81
C VAL A 207 -13.55 8.94 11.85
N PRO A 208 -14.14 9.30 13.01
CA PRO A 208 -15.21 10.32 13.04
C PRO A 208 -14.80 11.64 12.41
N GLU A 209 -13.63 12.18 12.77
CA GLU A 209 -13.14 13.44 12.23
C GLU A 209 -12.68 13.31 10.76
N LEU A 210 -12.06 12.16 10.40
CA LEU A 210 -11.70 11.90 9.01
C LEU A 210 -12.94 11.81 8.10
N ALA A 211 -14.03 11.23 8.59
CA ALA A 211 -15.31 11.19 7.87
C ALA A 211 -15.87 12.61 7.63
N GLU A 212 -15.78 13.49 8.64
CA GLU A 212 -16.15 14.91 8.48
C GLU A 212 -15.26 15.65 7.47
N MET A 213 -13.97 15.28 7.38
CA MET A 213 -13.03 15.79 6.37
C MET A 213 -13.30 15.20 4.97
N GLY A 214 -14.13 14.13 4.88
CA GLY A 214 -14.56 13.49 3.65
C GLY A 214 -13.80 12.22 3.31
N LEU A 215 -13.34 11.49 4.31
CA LEU A 215 -12.93 10.08 4.14
C LEU A 215 -14.12 9.29 3.60
N SER A 216 -13.90 8.48 2.57
CA SER A 216 -14.96 7.75 1.88
C SER A 216 -15.05 6.29 2.27
N GLY A 217 -13.99 5.70 2.81
CA GLY A 217 -13.93 4.28 3.12
C GLY A 217 -12.91 3.94 4.21
N ILE A 218 -12.94 2.69 4.63
CA ILE A 218 -12.05 2.13 5.64
C ILE A 218 -11.66 0.71 5.27
N GLU A 219 -10.40 0.36 5.48
CA GLU A 219 -9.92 -1.00 5.33
C GLU A 219 -10.23 -1.80 6.59
N VAL A 220 -10.91 -2.93 6.42
CA VAL A 220 -11.36 -3.79 7.51
C VAL A 220 -10.56 -5.08 7.58
N TRP A 221 -10.45 -5.78 6.43
CA TRP A 221 -9.76 -7.08 6.37
C TRP A 221 -8.32 -6.91 5.90
N HIS A 222 -7.46 -6.70 6.87
CA HIS A 222 -6.04 -6.52 6.72
C HIS A 222 -5.29 -7.35 7.77
N LYS A 223 -3.98 -7.58 7.58
CA LYS A 223 -3.15 -8.38 8.49
C LYS A 223 -2.92 -7.77 9.88
N LEU A 224 -3.04 -6.44 10.03
CA LEU A 224 -2.70 -5.73 11.28
C LEU A 224 -3.85 -5.63 12.29
N PRO A 225 -5.10 -5.26 11.91
CA PRO A 225 -6.18 -5.09 12.87
C PRO A 225 -6.51 -6.37 13.63
N THR A 226 -6.71 -6.25 14.94
CA THR A 226 -7.25 -7.31 15.79
C THR A 226 -8.72 -7.58 15.46
N ASP A 227 -9.29 -8.67 16.01
CA ASP A 227 -10.70 -8.98 15.83
C ASP A 227 -11.60 -7.87 16.39
N GLU A 228 -11.23 -7.28 17.52
CA GLU A 228 -11.93 -6.15 18.13
C GLU A 228 -11.87 -4.91 17.24
N GLU A 229 -10.72 -4.61 16.67
CA GLU A 229 -10.56 -3.48 15.75
C GLU A 229 -11.33 -3.69 14.44
N ARG A 230 -11.40 -4.92 13.91
CA ARG A 230 -12.25 -5.22 12.75
C ARG A 230 -13.73 -5.00 13.05
N LEU A 231 -14.19 -5.44 14.22
CA LEU A 231 -15.57 -5.19 14.67
C LEU A 231 -15.87 -3.69 14.81
N GLU A 232 -14.93 -2.92 15.38
CA GLU A 232 -15.05 -1.47 15.49
C GLU A 232 -15.06 -0.81 14.11
N ALA A 233 -14.17 -1.22 13.20
CA ALA A 233 -14.10 -0.70 11.83
C ALA A 233 -15.41 -0.95 11.07
N LEU A 234 -16.01 -2.14 11.18
CA LEU A 234 -17.33 -2.46 10.61
C LEU A 234 -18.43 -1.55 11.19
N ALA A 235 -18.43 -1.34 12.50
CA ALA A 235 -19.40 -0.47 13.16
C ALA A 235 -19.25 1.00 12.71
N LEU A 236 -18.01 1.48 12.57
CA LEU A 236 -17.71 2.82 12.06
C LEU A 236 -18.10 2.96 10.59
N ALA A 237 -17.82 1.95 9.77
CA ALA A 237 -18.21 1.93 8.36
C ALA A 237 -19.74 2.05 8.19
N LYS A 238 -20.51 1.32 9.02
CA LYS A 238 -21.96 1.41 9.07
C LYS A 238 -22.42 2.80 9.50
N LYS A 239 -21.86 3.31 10.62
CA LYS A 239 -22.26 4.59 11.23
C LYS A 239 -22.01 5.79 10.33
N TYR A 240 -20.90 5.81 9.59
CA TYR A 240 -20.48 6.94 8.75
C TYR A 240 -20.70 6.71 7.26
N ASN A 241 -21.37 5.63 6.87
CA ASN A 241 -21.61 5.24 5.47
C ASN A 241 -20.31 5.17 4.65
N LEU A 242 -19.25 4.57 5.24
CA LEU A 242 -17.96 4.41 4.58
C LEU A 242 -17.94 3.15 3.72
N PHE A 243 -17.33 3.19 2.54
CA PHE A 243 -16.98 1.98 1.79
C PHE A 243 -16.10 1.07 2.64
N ILE A 244 -16.23 -0.24 2.43
CA ILE A 244 -15.43 -1.24 3.12
C ILE A 244 -14.48 -1.88 2.12
N SER A 245 -13.18 -1.84 2.41
CA SER A 245 -12.16 -2.53 1.64
C SER A 245 -11.38 -3.52 2.51
N GLY A 246 -10.47 -4.22 1.86
CA GLY A 246 -9.48 -5.06 2.49
C GLY A 246 -8.41 -5.46 1.48
N GLY A 247 -7.23 -5.70 1.98
CA GLY A 247 -6.08 -6.09 1.19
C GLY A 247 -4.98 -6.68 2.07
N SER A 248 -3.97 -7.25 1.45
CA SER A 248 -2.87 -7.89 2.17
C SER A 248 -1.75 -6.93 2.55
N ASP A 249 -1.67 -5.78 1.89
CA ASP A 249 -0.54 -4.86 2.02
C ASP A 249 0.78 -5.62 1.86
N HIS A 250 0.85 -6.39 0.77
CA HIS A 250 1.96 -7.28 0.52
C HIS A 250 3.12 -6.53 -0.11
N GLU A 251 4.24 -6.53 0.58
CA GLU A 251 5.50 -5.94 0.13
C GLU A 251 6.51 -7.00 -0.32
N GLY A 252 6.23 -8.28 -0.06
CA GLY A 252 7.11 -9.42 -0.38
C GLY A 252 7.95 -9.91 0.79
N LEU A 253 8.74 -10.98 0.53
CA LEU A 253 9.49 -11.69 1.57
C LEU A 253 10.62 -10.86 2.21
N CYS A 254 11.17 -9.88 1.50
CA CYS A 254 12.31 -9.09 1.96
C CYS A 254 11.93 -7.68 2.44
N GLY A 255 10.78 -7.17 2.06
CA GLY A 255 10.37 -5.78 2.33
C GLY A 255 9.63 -5.59 3.64
N GLY A 256 9.07 -6.64 4.21
CA GLY A 256 8.21 -6.48 5.34
C GLY A 256 8.90 -6.63 6.68
N TYR A 257 8.62 -5.75 7.61
CA TYR A 257 8.72 -5.99 9.06
C TYR A 257 8.09 -7.32 9.48
N TYR A 258 7.41 -7.98 8.57
CA TYR A 258 6.51 -9.11 8.75
C TYR A 258 6.96 -10.38 8.03
N SER A 259 8.10 -10.39 7.33
CA SER A 259 8.70 -11.63 6.92
C SER A 259 9.27 -12.31 8.16
N THR A 260 8.42 -13.00 8.87
CA THR A 260 8.89 -13.96 9.84
C THR A 260 9.52 -15.08 9.04
N SER A 261 10.84 -15.21 9.18
CA SER A 261 11.67 -16.24 8.57
C SER A 261 11.27 -17.68 8.94
N GLU A 262 10.13 -17.88 9.58
CA GLU A 262 9.75 -19.19 10.13
C GLU A 262 9.01 -20.08 9.13
N HIS A 263 8.30 -19.51 8.13
CA HIS A 263 7.54 -20.29 7.15
C HIS A 263 7.43 -19.60 5.78
N PRO A 264 8.52 -19.43 5.03
CA PRO A 264 8.49 -18.72 3.74
C PRO A 264 7.76 -19.49 2.62
N GLU A 265 7.42 -20.77 2.85
CA GLU A 265 6.80 -21.65 1.86
C GLU A 265 5.26 -21.72 1.92
N GLU A 266 4.60 -21.10 2.90
CA GLU A 266 3.17 -21.35 3.14
C GLU A 266 2.21 -20.48 2.34
N SER A 267 2.58 -19.29 1.92
CA SER A 267 1.82 -18.48 0.93
C SER A 267 2.68 -17.33 0.42
N GLU A 268 2.65 -17.09 -0.89
CA GLU A 268 3.34 -15.93 -1.48
C GLU A 268 2.69 -14.61 -1.05
N PHE A 269 1.41 -14.60 -0.69
CA PHE A 269 0.72 -13.51 0.00
C PHE A 269 0.53 -13.83 1.47
N TYR A 270 1.58 -14.30 2.14
CA TYR A 270 1.49 -14.78 3.49
C TYR A 270 0.50 -13.99 4.35
N VAL A 271 -0.61 -14.61 4.65
CA VAL A 271 -1.51 -14.24 5.71
C VAL A 271 -2.00 -15.52 6.35
N PRO A 272 -1.34 -15.99 7.42
CA PRO A 272 -1.84 -17.14 8.13
C PRO A 272 -3.21 -16.80 8.68
N GLU A 273 -4.20 -17.61 8.35
CA GLU A 273 -5.54 -17.59 8.94
C GLU A 273 -6.38 -16.32 8.72
N CYS A 274 -5.84 -15.27 8.15
CA CYS A 274 -6.56 -14.04 7.91
C CYS A 274 -6.97 -13.97 6.45
N SER A 275 -8.23 -13.97 6.19
CA SER A 275 -8.78 -13.66 4.88
C SER A 275 -8.61 -12.17 4.58
N CYS A 276 -7.37 -11.72 4.34
CA CYS A 276 -7.12 -10.37 3.86
C CYS A 276 -7.72 -10.19 2.48
N GLY A 277 -8.42 -9.10 2.29
CA GLY A 277 -9.06 -8.81 1.02
C GLY A 277 -10.49 -8.33 1.17
N THR A 278 -11.10 -7.99 0.07
CA THR A 278 -12.44 -7.44 -0.01
C THR A 278 -13.40 -8.50 -0.53
N GLN A 279 -14.52 -8.68 0.14
CA GLN A 279 -15.59 -9.54 -0.33
C GLN A 279 -16.25 -8.98 -1.58
N GLU A 280 -16.85 -9.82 -2.41
CA GLU A 280 -17.44 -9.39 -3.68
C GLU A 280 -18.49 -8.30 -3.49
N PHE A 281 -19.34 -8.41 -2.48
CA PHE A 281 -20.37 -7.40 -2.18
C PHE A 281 -19.75 -6.01 -2.03
N PHE A 282 -18.76 -5.85 -1.15
CA PHE A 282 -18.12 -4.55 -0.92
C PHE A 282 -17.24 -4.11 -2.09
N PHE A 283 -16.61 -5.05 -2.80
CA PHE A 283 -15.93 -4.74 -4.05
C PHE A 283 -16.86 -4.12 -5.09
N ARG A 284 -18.11 -4.64 -5.22
CA ARG A 284 -19.11 -4.08 -6.13
C ARG A 284 -19.55 -2.68 -5.73
N GLU A 285 -19.70 -2.38 -4.43
CA GLU A 285 -19.94 -1.02 -3.95
C GLU A 285 -18.81 -0.06 -4.36
N ILE A 286 -17.55 -0.45 -4.14
CA ILE A 286 -16.37 0.32 -4.54
C ILE A 286 -16.38 0.53 -6.07
N LYS A 287 -16.56 -0.53 -6.83
CA LYS A 287 -16.53 -0.50 -8.31
C LYS A 287 -17.61 0.38 -8.92
N THR A 288 -18.80 0.40 -8.32
CA THR A 288 -19.93 1.24 -8.77
C THR A 288 -19.95 2.62 -8.12
N ARG A 289 -19.11 2.86 -7.12
CA ARG A 289 -19.11 4.07 -6.29
C ARG A 289 -20.46 4.36 -5.63
N ALA A 290 -21.19 3.30 -5.28
CA ALA A 290 -22.51 3.41 -4.69
C ALA A 290 -22.70 2.38 -3.58
N LEU A 291 -23.20 2.83 -2.43
CA LEU A 291 -23.57 1.95 -1.33
C LEU A 291 -24.87 1.21 -1.65
N SER A 292 -24.88 -0.10 -1.41
CA SER A 292 -26.05 -0.94 -1.63
C SER A 292 -27.13 -0.69 -0.57
N PRO A 293 -28.43 -0.73 -0.93
CA PRO A 293 -29.52 -0.67 0.04
C PRO A 293 -29.49 -1.78 1.09
N ASP A 294 -28.97 -2.96 0.76
CA ASP A 294 -28.92 -4.12 1.66
C ASP A 294 -27.66 -4.17 2.53
N ARG A 295 -26.82 -3.16 2.40
CA ARG A 295 -25.50 -3.08 3.02
C ARG A 295 -25.50 -3.31 4.52
N ASP A 296 -26.42 -2.70 5.23
CA ASP A 296 -26.49 -2.81 6.69
C ASP A 296 -26.70 -4.26 7.16
N GLY A 297 -27.49 -5.02 6.42
CA GLY A 297 -27.70 -6.45 6.70
C GLY A 297 -26.43 -7.28 6.47
N VAL A 298 -25.68 -6.98 5.41
CA VAL A 298 -24.41 -7.65 5.12
C VAL A 298 -23.35 -7.32 6.16
N ILE A 299 -23.27 -6.06 6.61
CA ILE A 299 -22.35 -5.67 7.69
C ILE A 299 -22.69 -6.39 8.99
N GLU A 300 -23.96 -6.51 9.36
CA GLU A 300 -24.39 -7.24 10.55
C GLU A 300 -24.04 -8.74 10.48
N GLU A 301 -24.17 -9.34 9.29
CA GLU A 301 -23.73 -10.72 9.05
C GLU A 301 -22.21 -10.85 9.26
N CYS A 302 -21.40 -9.93 8.71
CA CYS A 302 -19.96 -9.88 8.94
C CYS A 302 -19.63 -9.76 10.43
N ILE A 303 -20.29 -8.86 11.15
CA ILE A 303 -20.11 -8.68 12.60
C ILE A 303 -20.43 -9.98 13.37
N ASN A 304 -21.48 -10.69 12.99
CA ASN A 304 -21.86 -11.95 13.65
C ASN A 304 -20.83 -13.07 13.38
N ILE A 305 -20.29 -13.14 12.18
CA ILE A 305 -19.22 -14.09 11.83
C ILE A 305 -17.94 -13.77 12.64
N GLU A 306 -17.49 -12.52 12.66
CA GLU A 306 -16.30 -12.12 13.44
C GLU A 306 -16.47 -12.38 14.95
N LYS A 307 -17.70 -12.33 15.48
CA LYS A 307 -18.01 -12.71 16.86
C LYS A 307 -18.11 -14.22 17.11
N GLY A 308 -17.97 -15.03 16.08
CA GLY A 308 -18.13 -16.50 16.17
C GLY A 308 -19.57 -16.97 16.47
N ASN A 309 -20.57 -16.18 16.09
CA ASN A 309 -21.98 -16.46 16.35
C ASN A 309 -22.66 -17.27 15.23
N ILE A 310 -21.98 -17.51 14.12
CA ILE A 310 -22.48 -18.27 12.93
C ILE A 310 -21.38 -19.22 12.45
#